data_ae74fe25a67cd45d25c6797b2ae60664
#
_entry.id   ae74fe25a67cd45d25c6797b2ae60664
#
_cell.length_a   1.000
_cell.length_b   1.000
_cell.length_c   1.000
_cell.angle_alpha   90.00
_cell.angle_beta   90.00
_cell.angle_gamma   90.00
#
_symmetry.space_group_name_H-M   'P 1'
#
loop_
_entity.id
_entity.type
_entity.pdbx_description
1 polymer ?
#
loop_
_entity_poly.entity_id
_entity_poly.type
_entity_poly.pdbx_seq_one_letter_code
_entity_poly.pdbx_strand_id
1 'polypeptide(L)'
;MGRLASCLKPMSAALLACGLASNAQAAAPTVVAGDGVLCDLTRTLSGGATDVRCLIAPGADPHHLQLTPANRKDISQSQLVLINGYGLTPTLARLQGAFTLISVGEEAVPNNPNLDPHLWHSPINTKAMAGVVSKALQQLPVSAESQVGLQRRLSTTQAILSDLDRWNRQQIATIPAPHRVVVTEHLAFGFFTNRYGMKQVAMIDDYATGGQLRPSSLRNIAAAVKASNTKVLFAEQQPPGKTLRRISKRSGKPIASTILFADGTAPGKSLIETATANTCAVVNAQGGSCDQAGAKSLQERWSAVR
;
A
#
# COMPACT_ATOMS: atom_id res chain seq x y z
N MET A 1 2.87 -100.50 -17.00
CA MET A 1 1.71 -99.62 -16.86
C MET A 1 2.02 -98.59 -15.78
N GLY A 2 2.54 -97.48 -16.08
CA GLY A 2 2.95 -96.41 -15.17
C GLY A 2 2.31 -95.12 -15.60
N ARG A 3 1.48 -94.54 -14.75
CA ARG A 3 0.83 -93.21 -14.96
C ARG A 3 1.73 -92.13 -14.42
N LEU A 4 2.17 -91.20 -15.31
CA LEU A 4 2.84 -89.94 -14.97
C LEU A 4 1.75 -88.96 -14.50
N ALA A 5 1.87 -88.48 -13.27
CA ALA A 5 1.08 -87.39 -12.73
C ALA A 5 1.83 -86.04 -12.94
N SER A 6 1.24 -85.20 -13.73
CA SER A 6 1.76 -83.86 -14.01
C SER A 6 1.30 -82.88 -12.89
N CYS A 7 2.27 -82.31 -12.11
CA CYS A 7 2.01 -81.26 -11.14
C CYS A 7 2.01 -79.88 -11.79
N LEU A 8 0.86 -79.27 -11.96
CA LEU A 8 0.76 -77.84 -12.27
C LEU A 8 0.91 -77.00 -10.98
N LYS A 9 1.90 -76.16 -10.93
CA LYS A 9 2.04 -75.12 -9.90
C LYS A 9 1.22 -73.89 -10.28
N PRO A 10 0.43 -73.30 -9.37
CA PRO A 10 -0.24 -72.03 -9.65
C PRO A 10 0.78 -70.87 -9.56
N MET A 11 0.86 -70.09 -10.61
CA MET A 11 1.60 -68.81 -10.66
C MET A 11 0.72 -67.75 -9.96
N SER A 12 1.11 -67.33 -8.75
CA SER A 12 0.48 -66.20 -8.05
C SER A 12 0.92 -64.87 -8.73
N ALA A 13 0.02 -64.24 -9.42
CA ALA A 13 0.18 -62.89 -9.94
C ALA A 13 0.04 -61.88 -8.79
N ALA A 14 1.15 -61.32 -8.32
CA ALA A 14 1.12 -60.19 -7.40
C ALA A 14 0.75 -58.90 -8.18
N LEU A 15 -0.49 -58.44 -8.00
CA LEU A 15 -0.93 -57.12 -8.45
C LEU A 15 -0.24 -56.05 -7.61
N LEU A 16 0.80 -55.37 -8.19
CA LEU A 16 1.36 -54.15 -7.65
C LEU A 16 0.31 -53.05 -7.83
N ALA A 17 -0.45 -52.71 -6.80
CA ALA A 17 -1.29 -51.52 -6.76
C ALA A 17 -0.37 -50.29 -6.58
N CYS A 18 0.05 -49.64 -7.70
CA CYS A 18 0.60 -48.31 -7.67
C CYS A 18 -0.46 -47.32 -7.20
N GLY A 19 -0.47 -47.03 -5.90
CA GLY A 19 -1.25 -45.95 -5.32
C GLY A 19 -0.80 -44.61 -5.90
N LEU A 20 -1.55 -44.07 -6.86
CA LEU A 20 -1.44 -42.68 -7.25
C LEU A 20 -1.87 -41.83 -6.05
N ALA A 21 -0.91 -41.43 -5.21
CA ALA A 21 -1.11 -40.40 -4.21
C ALA A 21 -1.41 -39.12 -4.99
N SER A 22 -2.69 -38.81 -5.18
CA SER A 22 -3.11 -37.47 -5.62
C SER A 22 -2.63 -36.48 -4.57
N ASN A 23 -1.55 -35.77 -4.85
CA ASN A 23 -1.19 -34.57 -4.09
C ASN A 23 -2.32 -33.57 -4.29
N ALA A 24 -3.34 -33.65 -3.42
CA ALA A 24 -4.32 -32.58 -3.30
C ALA A 24 -3.53 -31.33 -2.86
N GLN A 25 -3.23 -30.45 -3.81
CA GLN A 25 -2.58 -29.17 -3.51
C GLN A 25 -3.51 -28.41 -2.58
N ALA A 26 -3.09 -28.22 -1.33
CA ALA A 26 -3.87 -27.43 -0.39
C ALA A 26 -4.15 -26.06 -1.00
N ALA A 27 -5.38 -25.57 -0.86
CA ALA A 27 -5.74 -24.24 -1.35
C ALA A 27 -4.79 -23.19 -0.74
N ALA A 28 -4.39 -22.21 -1.56
CA ALA A 28 -3.51 -21.13 -1.11
C ALA A 28 -4.16 -20.41 0.10
N PRO A 29 -3.37 -20.09 1.15
CA PRO A 29 -3.89 -19.35 2.30
C PRO A 29 -4.47 -18.00 1.87
N THR A 30 -5.64 -17.66 2.42
CA THR A 30 -6.29 -16.37 2.16
C THR A 30 -5.75 -15.30 3.10
N VAL A 31 -5.30 -14.18 2.54
CA VAL A 31 -4.83 -13.00 3.25
C VAL A 31 -5.72 -11.82 2.88
N VAL A 32 -6.28 -11.15 3.88
CA VAL A 32 -7.05 -9.92 3.70
C VAL A 32 -6.15 -8.71 3.94
N ALA A 33 -6.10 -7.78 2.98
CA ALA A 33 -5.41 -6.51 3.10
C ALA A 33 -6.42 -5.36 3.25
N GLY A 34 -6.26 -4.56 4.31
CA GLY A 34 -7.21 -3.54 4.74
C GLY A 34 -7.23 -2.28 3.89
N ASP A 35 -6.17 -2.01 3.11
CA ASP A 35 -6.04 -0.84 2.26
C ASP A 35 -5.24 -1.14 0.98
N GLY A 36 -5.21 -0.18 0.05
CA GLY A 36 -4.58 -0.36 -1.27
C GLY A 36 -3.06 -0.53 -1.20
N VAL A 37 -2.40 0.10 -0.24
CA VAL A 37 -0.95 -0.01 -0.05
C VAL A 37 -0.58 -1.40 0.44
N LEU A 38 -1.25 -1.88 1.49
CA LEU A 38 -1.05 -3.23 2.01
C LEU A 38 -1.43 -4.30 0.99
N CYS A 39 -2.46 -4.04 0.18
CA CYS A 39 -2.87 -4.93 -0.89
C CYS A 39 -1.75 -5.13 -1.93
N ASP A 40 -1.20 -4.03 -2.46
CA ASP A 40 -0.11 -4.09 -3.45
C ASP A 40 1.15 -4.72 -2.85
N LEU A 41 1.52 -4.32 -1.63
CA LEU A 41 2.69 -4.81 -0.93
C LEU A 41 2.60 -6.33 -0.64
N THR A 42 1.43 -6.80 -0.19
CA THR A 42 1.18 -8.22 0.10
C THR A 42 1.23 -9.06 -1.17
N ARG A 43 0.59 -8.61 -2.25
CA ARG A 43 0.66 -9.29 -3.56
C ARG A 43 2.08 -9.37 -4.08
N THR A 44 2.83 -8.28 -3.97
CA THR A 44 4.23 -8.22 -4.41
C THR A 44 5.11 -9.19 -3.62
N LEU A 45 4.94 -9.27 -2.30
CA LEU A 45 5.74 -10.14 -1.44
C LEU A 45 5.33 -11.61 -1.57
N SER A 46 4.03 -11.92 -1.62
CA SER A 46 3.56 -13.30 -1.71
C SER A 46 3.88 -13.96 -3.06
N GLY A 47 3.93 -13.17 -4.16
CA GLY A 47 4.22 -13.69 -5.49
C GLY A 47 3.30 -14.85 -5.91
N GLY A 48 2.01 -14.76 -5.56
CA GLY A 48 1.02 -15.77 -5.88
C GLY A 48 0.93 -16.95 -4.89
N ALA A 49 1.77 -17.00 -3.85
CA ALA A 49 1.71 -18.07 -2.84
C ALA A 49 0.48 -17.97 -1.91
N THR A 50 -0.23 -16.86 -1.92
CA THR A 50 -1.44 -16.61 -1.13
C THR A 50 -2.54 -15.99 -1.98
N ASP A 51 -3.81 -16.21 -1.61
CA ASP A 51 -4.97 -15.52 -2.19
C ASP A 51 -5.18 -14.19 -1.46
N VAL A 52 -4.79 -13.07 -2.08
CA VAL A 52 -4.85 -11.74 -1.46
C VAL A 52 -6.17 -11.03 -1.80
N ARG A 53 -7.01 -10.84 -0.78
CA ARG A 53 -8.28 -10.11 -0.85
C ARG A 53 -8.10 -8.69 -0.35
N CYS A 54 -8.42 -7.70 -1.19
CA CYS A 54 -8.29 -6.29 -0.88
C CYS A 54 -9.65 -5.71 -0.52
N LEU A 55 -9.79 -5.13 0.67
CA LEU A 55 -11.08 -4.63 1.15
C LEU A 55 -11.46 -3.29 0.54
N ILE A 56 -10.47 -2.47 0.19
CA ILE A 56 -10.66 -1.12 -0.33
C ILE A 56 -10.25 -1.10 -1.80
N ALA A 57 -11.13 -0.62 -2.65
CA ALA A 57 -10.82 -0.43 -4.06
C ALA A 57 -9.73 0.65 -4.23
N PRO A 58 -8.82 0.52 -5.21
CA PRO A 58 -7.83 1.56 -5.49
C PRO A 58 -8.47 2.92 -5.72
N GLY A 59 -7.97 3.95 -5.03
CA GLY A 59 -8.48 5.31 -5.07
C GLY A 59 -9.70 5.58 -4.17
N ALA A 60 -10.21 4.58 -3.45
CA ALA A 60 -11.24 4.81 -2.44
C ALA A 60 -10.61 5.20 -1.09
N ASP A 61 -11.35 5.99 -0.32
CA ASP A 61 -10.94 6.51 0.97
C ASP A 61 -11.04 5.44 2.08
N PRO A 62 -9.92 5.06 2.73
CA PRO A 62 -9.90 4.06 3.79
C PRO A 62 -10.55 4.54 5.10
N HIS A 63 -10.61 5.86 5.36
CA HIS A 63 -11.16 6.42 6.58
C HIS A 63 -12.67 6.17 6.70
N HIS A 64 -13.35 5.99 5.59
CA HIS A 64 -14.79 5.81 5.50
C HIS A 64 -15.24 4.41 5.06
N LEU A 65 -14.36 3.40 5.19
CA LEU A 65 -14.69 2.03 4.81
C LEU A 65 -15.93 1.51 5.56
N GLN A 66 -16.92 1.08 4.78
CA GLN A 66 -18.07 0.32 5.25
C GLN A 66 -17.94 -1.14 4.78
N LEU A 67 -17.91 -2.08 5.72
CA LEU A 67 -17.78 -3.50 5.40
C LEU A 67 -19.06 -4.03 4.75
N THR A 68 -18.95 -4.45 3.50
CA THR A 68 -20.01 -5.15 2.77
C THR A 68 -20.13 -6.61 3.27
N PRO A 69 -21.24 -7.32 2.98
CA PRO A 69 -21.33 -8.75 3.24
C PRO A 69 -20.19 -9.57 2.62
N ALA A 70 -19.73 -9.18 1.42
CA ALA A 70 -18.60 -9.82 0.76
C ALA A 70 -17.29 -9.62 1.55
N ASN A 71 -17.01 -8.38 2.00
CA ASN A 71 -15.83 -8.12 2.84
C ASN A 71 -15.86 -8.95 4.13
N ARG A 72 -17.02 -9.06 4.80
CA ARG A 72 -17.16 -9.87 6.02
C ARG A 72 -16.91 -11.35 5.74
N LYS A 73 -17.36 -11.87 4.60
CA LYS A 73 -17.09 -13.24 4.15
C LYS A 73 -15.59 -13.44 3.94
N ASP A 74 -14.93 -12.57 3.19
CA ASP A 74 -13.48 -12.66 2.93
C ASP A 74 -12.70 -12.65 4.24
N ILE A 75 -13.03 -11.75 5.17
CA ILE A 75 -12.40 -11.67 6.50
C ILE A 75 -12.62 -12.97 7.27
N SER A 76 -13.85 -13.50 7.32
CA SER A 76 -14.17 -14.72 8.10
C SER A 76 -13.49 -15.99 7.57
N GLN A 77 -13.11 -16.01 6.31
CA GLN A 77 -12.43 -17.13 5.64
C GLN A 77 -10.91 -16.97 5.58
N SER A 78 -10.37 -15.82 6.01
CA SER A 78 -8.94 -15.56 5.97
C SER A 78 -8.18 -16.21 7.13
N GLN A 79 -6.91 -16.49 6.93
CA GLN A 79 -5.95 -16.87 7.95
C GLN A 79 -5.23 -15.66 8.55
N LEU A 80 -5.09 -14.59 7.75
CA LEU A 80 -4.36 -13.39 8.10
C LEU A 80 -5.11 -12.15 7.61
N VAL A 81 -5.25 -11.16 8.49
CA VAL A 81 -5.79 -9.84 8.18
C VAL A 81 -4.71 -8.79 8.49
N LEU A 82 -4.34 -8.02 7.49
CA LEU A 82 -3.35 -6.94 7.58
C LEU A 82 -4.06 -5.60 7.54
N ILE A 83 -3.88 -4.78 8.56
CA ILE A 83 -4.37 -3.41 8.62
C ILE A 83 -3.20 -2.44 8.80
N ASN A 84 -3.37 -1.19 8.39
CA ASN A 84 -2.33 -0.19 8.59
C ASN A 84 -2.15 0.17 10.06
N GLY A 85 -3.22 0.26 10.82
CA GLY A 85 -3.21 0.78 12.19
C GLY A 85 -3.32 2.31 12.23
N TYR A 86 -3.00 2.90 13.38
CA TYR A 86 -3.06 4.35 13.63
C TYR A 86 -4.42 4.99 13.26
N GLY A 87 -5.51 4.22 13.33
CA GLY A 87 -6.84 4.72 13.03
C GLY A 87 -7.13 4.99 11.56
N LEU A 88 -6.28 4.58 10.61
CA LEU A 88 -6.56 4.75 9.17
C LEU A 88 -7.94 4.22 8.78
N THR A 89 -8.27 3.03 9.26
CA THR A 89 -9.54 2.37 9.00
C THR A 89 -10.18 1.91 10.30
N PRO A 90 -10.93 2.79 11.02
CA PRO A 90 -11.46 2.48 12.36
C PRO A 90 -12.34 1.23 12.41
N THR A 91 -13.05 0.92 11.32
CA THR A 91 -13.92 -0.27 11.21
C THR A 91 -13.11 -1.57 11.32
N LEU A 92 -11.85 -1.59 10.84
CA LEU A 92 -11.01 -2.78 10.86
C LEU A 92 -10.28 -3.00 12.19
N ALA A 93 -10.04 -1.94 12.97
CA ALA A 93 -9.30 -2.04 14.24
C ALA A 93 -10.01 -2.88 15.32
N ARG A 94 -11.31 -3.15 15.14
CA ARG A 94 -12.15 -3.90 16.10
C ARG A 94 -12.56 -5.29 15.62
N LEU A 95 -11.92 -5.77 14.54
CA LEU A 95 -12.23 -7.11 14.00
C LEU A 95 -11.83 -8.18 15.01
N GLN A 96 -12.70 -9.20 15.11
CA GLN A 96 -12.47 -10.41 15.90
C GLN A 96 -12.88 -11.62 15.06
N GLY A 97 -12.13 -12.70 15.18
CA GLY A 97 -12.38 -13.94 14.42
C GLY A 97 -11.27 -14.97 14.60
N ALA A 98 -11.35 -16.04 13.83
CA ALA A 98 -10.35 -17.12 13.82
C ALA A 98 -9.13 -16.83 12.92
N PHE A 99 -8.83 -15.57 12.68
CA PHE A 99 -7.69 -15.10 11.89
C PHE A 99 -6.66 -14.39 12.77
N THR A 100 -5.43 -14.28 12.28
CA THR A 100 -4.43 -13.41 12.88
C THR A 100 -4.62 -11.98 12.35
N LEU A 101 -4.75 -11.00 13.23
CA LEU A 101 -4.83 -9.57 12.89
C LEU A 101 -3.50 -8.90 13.19
N ILE A 102 -2.91 -8.22 12.20
CA ILE A 102 -1.63 -7.48 12.32
C ILE A 102 -1.83 -6.01 11.97
N SER A 103 -1.49 -5.11 12.88
CA SER A 103 -1.39 -3.66 12.63
C SER A 103 -0.01 -3.33 12.07
N VAL A 104 0.13 -3.47 10.75
CA VAL A 104 1.42 -3.42 10.04
C VAL A 104 2.16 -2.10 10.27
N GLY A 105 1.46 -0.97 10.21
CA GLY A 105 2.07 0.34 10.41
C GLY A 105 2.52 0.58 11.85
N GLU A 106 1.72 0.13 12.82
CA GLU A 106 2.05 0.25 14.25
C GLU A 106 3.27 -0.61 14.62
N GLU A 107 3.36 -1.82 14.05
CA GLU A 107 4.55 -2.67 14.25
C GLU A 107 5.79 -2.14 13.50
N ALA A 108 5.60 -1.57 12.31
CA ALA A 108 6.70 -1.08 11.48
C ALA A 108 7.30 0.24 12.01
N VAL A 109 6.47 1.11 12.57
CA VAL A 109 6.85 2.47 13.02
C VAL A 109 6.27 2.75 14.41
N PRO A 110 6.69 2.02 15.46
CA PRO A 110 6.08 2.12 16.79
C PRO A 110 6.24 3.50 17.46
N ASN A 111 7.25 4.26 17.04
CA ASN A 111 7.50 5.62 17.53
C ASN A 111 6.91 6.67 16.58
N ASN A 112 5.59 6.69 16.45
CA ASN A 112 4.83 7.67 15.66
C ASN A 112 4.11 8.65 16.60
N PRO A 113 4.73 9.79 16.96
CA PRO A 113 4.25 10.66 18.03
C PRO A 113 2.90 11.32 17.70
N ASN A 114 2.58 11.48 16.43
CA ASN A 114 1.36 12.14 16.00
C ASN A 114 0.27 11.14 15.60
N LEU A 115 0.55 9.84 15.68
CA LEU A 115 -0.35 8.77 15.23
C LEU A 115 -0.79 8.93 13.76
N ASP A 116 0.03 9.59 12.93
CA ASP A 116 -0.24 9.78 11.50
C ASP A 116 -0.28 8.43 10.78
N PRO A 117 -1.42 8.02 10.20
CA PRO A 117 -1.54 6.72 9.56
C PRO A 117 -0.87 6.64 8.17
N HIS A 118 -0.51 7.77 7.55
CA HIS A 118 -0.05 7.85 6.16
C HIS A 118 1.44 7.51 5.99
N LEU A 119 1.87 6.42 6.62
CA LEU A 119 3.27 5.99 6.72
C LEU A 119 3.94 5.77 5.36
N TRP A 120 3.18 5.29 4.37
CA TRP A 120 3.68 4.89 3.04
C TRP A 120 4.21 6.06 2.20
N HIS A 121 3.90 7.29 2.55
CA HIS A 121 4.49 8.46 1.90
C HIS A 121 5.97 8.65 2.23
N SER A 122 6.50 7.88 3.19
CA SER A 122 7.94 7.67 3.39
C SER A 122 8.35 6.28 2.92
N PRO A 123 9.16 6.15 1.85
CA PRO A 123 9.62 4.84 1.36
C PRO A 123 10.37 4.03 2.42
N ILE A 124 10.99 4.68 3.39
CA ILE A 124 11.68 4.00 4.51
C ILE A 124 10.68 3.36 5.47
N ASN A 125 9.56 4.02 5.74
CA ASN A 125 8.48 3.42 6.52
C ASN A 125 7.87 2.25 5.77
N THR A 126 7.62 2.41 4.46
CA THR A 126 7.10 1.32 3.60
C THR A 126 8.06 0.13 3.58
N LYS A 127 9.37 0.37 3.59
CA LYS A 127 10.40 -0.68 3.69
C LYS A 127 10.28 -1.45 5.02
N ALA A 128 10.01 -0.77 6.13
CA ALA A 128 9.75 -1.41 7.41
C ALA A 128 8.43 -2.20 7.38
N MET A 129 7.35 -1.62 6.82
CA MET A 129 6.07 -2.29 6.61
C MET A 129 6.23 -3.59 5.79
N ALA A 130 7.06 -3.58 4.73
CA ALA A 130 7.36 -4.78 3.95
C ALA A 130 7.98 -5.89 4.81
N GLY A 131 8.83 -5.54 5.77
CA GLY A 131 9.39 -6.49 6.74
C GLY A 131 8.32 -7.14 7.61
N VAL A 132 7.38 -6.36 8.13
CA VAL A 132 6.27 -6.86 8.96
C VAL A 132 5.35 -7.77 8.13
N VAL A 133 4.94 -7.34 6.93
CA VAL A 133 4.11 -8.16 6.03
C VAL A 133 4.82 -9.47 5.69
N SER A 134 6.11 -9.43 5.35
CA SER A 134 6.88 -10.65 5.07
C SER A 134 6.93 -11.60 6.24
N LYS A 135 7.17 -11.10 7.46
CA LYS A 135 7.16 -11.90 8.68
C LYS A 135 5.80 -12.55 8.92
N ALA A 136 4.71 -11.84 8.70
CA ALA A 136 3.35 -12.38 8.82
C ALA A 136 3.07 -13.47 7.79
N LEU A 137 3.47 -13.27 6.53
CA LEU A 137 3.30 -14.26 5.45
C LEU A 137 4.12 -15.54 5.70
N GLN A 138 5.27 -15.47 6.37
CA GLN A 138 6.09 -16.64 6.72
C GLN A 138 5.41 -17.59 7.71
N GLN A 139 4.42 -17.12 8.46
CA GLN A 139 3.67 -17.94 9.41
C GLN A 139 2.55 -18.75 8.73
N LEU A 140 2.28 -18.47 7.46
CA LEU A 140 1.26 -19.18 6.71
C LEU A 140 1.76 -20.54 6.18
N PRO A 141 0.90 -21.54 6.04
CA PRO A 141 1.24 -22.88 5.53
C PRO A 141 1.47 -22.83 4.01
N VAL A 142 2.59 -22.27 3.61
CA VAL A 142 3.05 -22.23 2.20
C VAL A 142 4.25 -23.16 1.98
N SER A 143 4.53 -23.54 0.74
CA SER A 143 5.65 -24.45 0.42
C SER A 143 7.01 -23.85 0.80
N ALA A 144 8.01 -24.70 1.01
CA ALA A 144 9.38 -24.26 1.26
C ALA A 144 9.95 -23.37 0.13
N GLU A 145 9.60 -23.69 -1.13
CA GLU A 145 9.96 -22.87 -2.29
C GLU A 145 9.33 -21.47 -2.20
N SER A 146 8.06 -21.38 -1.80
CA SER A 146 7.36 -20.10 -1.58
C SER A 146 8.03 -19.29 -0.48
N GLN A 147 8.50 -19.94 0.60
CA GLN A 147 9.24 -19.26 1.69
C GLN A 147 10.55 -18.66 1.19
N VAL A 148 11.34 -19.40 0.40
CA VAL A 148 12.57 -18.90 -0.21
C VAL A 148 12.25 -17.74 -1.18
N GLY A 149 11.22 -17.90 -2.00
CA GLY A 149 10.74 -16.85 -2.91
C GLY A 149 10.34 -15.58 -2.17
N LEU A 150 9.65 -15.68 -1.03
CA LEU A 150 9.26 -14.57 -0.19
C LEU A 150 10.46 -13.76 0.33
N GLN A 151 11.51 -14.44 0.80
CA GLN A 151 12.74 -13.76 1.26
C GLN A 151 13.44 -12.99 0.13
N ARG A 152 13.55 -13.60 -1.04
CA ARG A 152 14.11 -12.94 -2.21
C ARG A 152 13.29 -11.71 -2.61
N ARG A 153 11.95 -11.83 -2.68
CA ARG A 153 11.07 -10.71 -3.00
C ARG A 153 11.14 -9.61 -1.95
N LEU A 154 11.23 -9.93 -0.66
CA LEU A 154 11.45 -8.94 0.40
C LEU A 154 12.73 -8.14 0.16
N SER A 155 13.85 -8.80 -0.07
CA SER A 155 15.14 -8.14 -0.32
C SER A 155 15.06 -7.19 -1.54
N THR A 156 14.47 -7.66 -2.65
CA THR A 156 14.29 -6.85 -3.85
C THR A 156 13.35 -5.67 -3.61
N THR A 157 12.22 -5.89 -2.94
CA THR A 157 11.24 -4.85 -2.55
C THR A 157 11.92 -3.75 -1.71
N GLN A 158 12.69 -4.15 -0.71
CA GLN A 158 13.40 -3.21 0.17
C GLN A 158 14.48 -2.41 -0.57
N ALA A 159 15.16 -3.02 -1.54
CA ALA A 159 16.12 -2.32 -2.39
C ALA A 159 15.43 -1.27 -3.27
N ILE A 160 14.30 -1.62 -3.92
CA ILE A 160 13.53 -0.68 -4.75
C ILE A 160 13.00 0.49 -3.91
N LEU A 161 12.49 0.24 -2.70
CA LEU A 161 12.01 1.29 -1.79
C LEU A 161 13.15 2.21 -1.32
N SER A 162 14.35 1.68 -1.13
CA SER A 162 15.54 2.48 -0.82
C SER A 162 15.97 3.34 -2.01
N ASP A 163 15.83 2.83 -3.23
CA ASP A 163 16.09 3.58 -4.46
C ASP A 163 15.03 4.66 -4.70
N LEU A 164 13.74 4.37 -4.43
CA LEU A 164 12.67 5.37 -4.46
C LEU A 164 12.93 6.52 -3.49
N ASP A 165 13.40 6.23 -2.27
CA ASP A 165 13.74 7.29 -1.31
C ASP A 165 14.86 8.20 -1.84
N ARG A 166 15.89 7.61 -2.45
CA ARG A 166 17.00 8.36 -3.05
C ARG A 166 16.53 9.18 -4.25
N TRP A 167 15.72 8.59 -5.11
CA TRP A 167 15.14 9.25 -6.27
C TRP A 167 14.24 10.41 -5.83
N ASN A 168 13.33 10.21 -4.87
CA ASN A 168 12.48 11.29 -4.32
C ASN A 168 13.34 12.46 -3.84
N ARG A 169 14.40 12.19 -3.09
CA ARG A 169 15.31 13.22 -2.59
C ARG A 169 15.95 14.05 -3.72
N GLN A 170 16.37 13.38 -4.79
CA GLN A 170 16.93 14.04 -5.98
C GLN A 170 15.88 14.90 -6.69
N GLN A 171 14.64 14.38 -6.84
CA GLN A 171 13.57 15.12 -7.49
C GLN A 171 13.19 16.37 -6.69
N ILE A 172 12.97 16.23 -5.37
CA ILE A 172 12.62 17.36 -4.50
C ILE A 172 13.75 18.41 -4.46
N ALA A 173 15.01 18.01 -4.56
CA ALA A 173 16.13 18.93 -4.62
C ALA A 173 16.08 19.87 -5.83
N THR A 174 15.40 19.51 -6.93
CA THR A 174 15.21 20.37 -8.11
C THR A 174 14.19 21.50 -7.85
N ILE A 175 13.34 21.39 -6.84
CA ILE A 175 12.41 22.47 -6.47
C ILE A 175 13.20 23.61 -5.84
N PRO A 176 13.04 24.87 -6.28
CA PRO A 176 13.62 26.02 -5.60
C PRO A 176 13.22 26.04 -4.11
N ALA A 177 14.19 26.24 -3.22
CA ALA A 177 13.99 26.09 -1.77
C ALA A 177 12.76 26.85 -1.21
N PRO A 178 12.43 28.10 -1.64
CA PRO A 178 11.23 28.78 -1.17
C PRO A 178 9.92 28.11 -1.56
N HIS A 179 9.92 27.28 -2.62
CA HIS A 179 8.72 26.60 -3.15
C HIS A 179 8.56 25.15 -2.65
N ARG A 180 9.40 24.69 -1.71
CA ARG A 180 9.26 23.36 -1.08
C ARG A 180 8.12 23.36 -0.07
N VAL A 181 6.91 23.61 -0.57
CA VAL A 181 5.66 23.66 0.19
C VAL A 181 4.62 22.82 -0.53
N VAL A 182 3.94 21.93 0.20
CA VAL A 182 2.81 21.14 -0.30
C VAL A 182 1.55 21.62 0.42
N VAL A 183 0.54 22.02 -0.33
CA VAL A 183 -0.77 22.43 0.22
C VAL A 183 -1.81 21.42 -0.21
N THR A 184 -2.41 20.70 0.75
CA THR A 184 -3.28 19.54 0.56
C THR A 184 -4.63 19.71 1.26
N GLU A 185 -5.60 18.83 0.96
CA GLU A 185 -6.92 18.89 1.57
C GLU A 185 -6.91 18.42 3.04
N HIS A 186 -6.10 17.38 3.38
CA HIS A 186 -5.91 16.92 4.77
C HIS A 186 -4.42 16.59 5.08
N LEU A 187 -4.14 16.18 6.33
CA LEU A 187 -2.76 15.92 6.84
C LEU A 187 -2.22 14.55 6.41
N ALA A 188 -2.19 14.24 5.11
CA ALA A 188 -1.69 12.95 4.63
C ALA A 188 -0.19 12.93 4.31
N PHE A 189 0.42 14.05 3.96
CA PHE A 189 1.78 14.10 3.43
C PHE A 189 2.84 14.46 4.47
N GLY A 190 2.53 14.30 5.77
CA GLY A 190 3.45 14.61 6.87
C GLY A 190 4.76 13.84 6.78
N PHE A 191 4.72 12.53 6.56
CA PHE A 191 5.92 11.71 6.40
C PHE A 191 6.72 12.04 5.16
N PHE A 192 6.07 12.41 4.05
CA PHE A 192 6.75 12.86 2.84
C PHE A 192 7.46 14.19 3.05
N THR A 193 6.75 15.19 3.55
CA THR A 193 7.30 16.55 3.70
C THR A 193 8.43 16.59 4.73
N ASN A 194 8.27 15.92 5.86
CA ASN A 194 9.32 15.80 6.87
C ASN A 194 10.57 15.09 6.33
N ARG A 195 10.38 14.01 5.57
CA ARG A 195 11.49 13.22 5.01
C ARG A 195 12.36 14.01 4.05
N TYR A 196 11.76 14.91 3.27
CA TYR A 196 12.45 15.63 2.18
C TYR A 196 12.65 17.13 2.44
N GLY A 197 12.43 17.59 3.68
CA GLY A 197 12.66 18.98 4.07
C GLY A 197 11.71 19.96 3.38
N MET A 198 10.44 19.56 3.20
CA MET A 198 9.36 20.40 2.70
C MET A 198 8.46 20.86 3.85
N LYS A 199 7.59 21.84 3.57
CA LYS A 199 6.52 22.26 4.50
C LYS A 199 5.19 21.75 4.00
N GLN A 200 4.34 21.26 4.92
CA GLN A 200 2.94 20.95 4.62
C GLN A 200 2.04 22.05 5.17
N VAL A 201 1.01 22.39 4.40
CA VAL A 201 -0.15 23.19 4.83
C VAL A 201 -1.38 22.37 4.48
N ALA A 202 -2.07 21.81 5.46
CA ALA A 202 -3.31 21.10 5.27
C ALA A 202 -4.52 22.01 5.51
N MET A 203 -5.61 21.76 4.78
CA MET A 203 -6.86 22.53 4.95
C MET A 203 -7.66 22.00 6.12
N ILE A 204 -7.64 20.69 6.33
CA ILE A 204 -8.18 20.00 7.49
C ILE A 204 -6.99 19.59 8.34
N ASP A 205 -6.94 20.11 9.57
CA ASP A 205 -5.92 19.78 10.55
C ASP A 205 -6.29 18.47 11.27
N ASP A 206 -6.45 17.42 10.48
CA ASP A 206 -6.79 16.08 10.89
C ASP A 206 -6.23 15.09 9.86
N TYR A 207 -6.01 13.85 10.29
CA TYR A 207 -5.60 12.74 9.42
C TYR A 207 -6.79 12.09 8.72
N ALA A 208 -8.02 12.36 9.15
CA ALA A 208 -9.23 11.86 8.50
C ALA A 208 -9.81 12.89 7.51
N THR A 209 -10.40 12.38 6.43
CA THR A 209 -11.10 13.19 5.43
C THR A 209 -12.49 13.63 5.93
N GLY A 210 -13.10 14.60 5.26
CA GLY A 210 -14.52 14.98 5.49
C GLY A 210 -14.79 15.96 6.63
N GLY A 211 -13.75 16.47 7.30
CA GLY A 211 -13.90 17.49 8.34
C GLY A 211 -14.52 18.80 7.80
N GLN A 212 -15.48 19.37 8.54
CA GLN A 212 -16.08 20.66 8.19
C GLN A 212 -15.28 21.81 8.79
N LEU A 213 -14.79 22.70 7.94
CA LEU A 213 -14.08 23.90 8.38
C LEU A 213 -15.05 24.99 8.83
N ARG A 214 -14.79 25.57 10.01
CA ARG A 214 -15.46 26.80 10.45
C ARG A 214 -15.07 27.98 9.54
N PRO A 215 -15.94 28.99 9.36
CA PRO A 215 -15.63 30.16 8.52
C PRO A 215 -14.36 30.92 8.94
N SER A 216 -14.02 30.95 10.24
CA SER A 216 -12.78 31.52 10.75
C SER A 216 -11.56 30.72 10.35
N SER A 217 -11.63 29.38 10.43
CA SER A 217 -10.56 28.48 9.98
C SER A 217 -10.30 28.64 8.47
N LEU A 218 -11.35 28.77 7.66
CA LEU A 218 -11.23 29.00 6.23
C LEU A 218 -10.46 30.29 5.90
N ARG A 219 -10.69 31.39 6.66
CA ARG A 219 -9.94 32.64 6.49
C ARG A 219 -8.47 32.47 6.86
N ASN A 220 -8.19 31.83 8.00
CA ASN A 220 -6.84 31.62 8.48
C ASN A 220 -6.02 30.75 7.54
N ILE A 221 -6.61 29.66 7.03
CA ILE A 221 -5.96 28.78 6.06
C ILE A 221 -5.70 29.53 4.75
N ALA A 222 -6.67 30.28 4.23
CA ALA A 222 -6.46 31.05 3.00
C ALA A 222 -5.36 32.11 3.18
N ALA A 223 -5.25 32.75 4.36
CA ALA A 223 -4.16 33.67 4.67
C ALA A 223 -2.79 32.94 4.75
N ALA A 224 -2.73 31.79 5.41
CA ALA A 224 -1.53 30.96 5.49
C ALA A 224 -1.07 30.49 4.11
N VAL A 225 -2.00 30.02 3.26
CA VAL A 225 -1.70 29.64 1.87
C VAL A 225 -1.22 30.84 1.05
N LYS A 226 -1.83 32.01 1.20
CA LYS A 226 -1.42 33.24 0.53
C LYS A 226 0.01 33.67 0.95
N ALA A 227 0.31 33.55 2.23
CA ALA A 227 1.62 33.87 2.80
C ALA A 227 2.68 32.80 2.48
N SER A 228 2.29 31.59 2.16
CA SER A 228 3.21 30.53 1.75
C SER A 228 3.75 30.80 0.33
N ASN A 229 4.94 30.31 0.07
CA ASN A 229 5.55 30.38 -1.26
C ASN A 229 5.09 29.23 -2.19
N THR A 230 3.99 28.54 -1.86
CA THR A 230 3.44 27.54 -2.78
C THR A 230 3.04 28.18 -4.11
N LYS A 231 3.26 27.46 -5.20
CA LYS A 231 2.75 27.88 -6.51
C LYS A 231 1.32 27.45 -6.76
N VAL A 232 0.94 26.29 -6.23
CA VAL A 232 -0.37 25.66 -6.44
C VAL A 232 -0.88 24.98 -5.17
N LEU A 233 -2.18 24.68 -5.15
CA LEU A 233 -2.82 23.77 -4.19
C LEU A 233 -3.06 22.42 -4.87
N PHE A 234 -2.95 21.34 -4.13
CA PHE A 234 -3.20 20.01 -4.67
C PHE A 234 -4.56 19.48 -4.22
N ALA A 235 -5.36 19.06 -5.20
CA ALA A 235 -6.57 18.30 -4.95
C ALA A 235 -6.22 16.81 -4.72
N GLU A 236 -7.03 16.13 -3.92
CA GLU A 236 -6.92 14.70 -3.65
C GLU A 236 -8.06 13.92 -4.32
N GLN A 237 -8.99 14.64 -4.96
CA GLN A 237 -10.12 14.08 -5.70
C GLN A 237 -10.46 14.90 -6.95
N GLN A 238 -11.20 14.31 -7.88
CA GLN A 238 -11.77 14.98 -9.06
C GLN A 238 -13.30 14.82 -9.07
N PRO A 239 -14.05 15.93 -9.19
CA PRO A 239 -13.58 17.34 -9.21
C PRO A 239 -13.08 17.79 -7.83
N PRO A 240 -12.23 18.85 -7.77
CA PRO A 240 -11.71 19.39 -6.50
C PRO A 240 -12.82 19.77 -5.52
N GLY A 241 -12.62 19.51 -4.23
CA GLY A 241 -13.58 19.78 -3.18
C GLY A 241 -14.00 21.25 -3.10
N LYS A 242 -15.20 21.54 -2.55
CA LYS A 242 -15.70 22.92 -2.41
C LYS A 242 -14.78 23.80 -1.55
N THR A 243 -14.20 23.23 -0.50
CA THR A 243 -13.27 23.92 0.40
C THR A 243 -12.01 24.34 -0.33
N LEU A 244 -11.38 23.42 -1.09
CA LEU A 244 -10.19 23.70 -1.87
C LEU A 244 -10.43 24.84 -2.88
N ARG A 245 -11.54 24.80 -3.62
CA ARG A 245 -11.90 25.88 -4.57
C ARG A 245 -12.08 27.23 -3.88
N ARG A 246 -12.68 27.27 -2.68
CA ARG A 246 -12.84 28.51 -1.90
C ARG A 246 -11.49 29.06 -1.43
N ILE A 247 -10.57 28.20 -0.97
CA ILE A 247 -9.23 28.59 -0.53
C ILE A 247 -8.42 29.06 -1.73
N SER A 248 -8.45 28.37 -2.86
CA SER A 248 -7.83 28.79 -4.11
C SER A 248 -8.25 30.23 -4.49
N LYS A 249 -9.57 30.47 -4.56
CA LYS A 249 -10.11 31.82 -4.87
C LYS A 249 -9.65 32.89 -3.88
N ARG A 250 -9.60 32.58 -2.57
CA ARG A 250 -9.25 33.56 -1.53
C ARG A 250 -7.76 33.82 -1.44
N SER A 251 -6.93 32.82 -1.64
CA SER A 251 -5.47 32.93 -1.60
C SER A 251 -4.88 33.46 -2.92
N GLY A 252 -5.62 33.40 -4.03
CA GLY A 252 -5.13 33.68 -5.37
C GLY A 252 -4.19 32.62 -5.94
N LYS A 253 -4.10 31.46 -5.30
CA LYS A 253 -3.25 30.34 -5.77
C LYS A 253 -4.09 29.35 -6.56
N PRO A 254 -3.66 28.95 -7.78
CA PRO A 254 -4.39 27.97 -8.60
C PRO A 254 -4.35 26.58 -7.98
N ILE A 255 -5.31 25.74 -8.38
CA ILE A 255 -5.29 24.29 -8.10
C ILE A 255 -4.49 23.62 -9.21
N ALA A 256 -3.60 22.69 -8.83
CA ALA A 256 -2.83 21.88 -9.77
C ALA A 256 -3.76 21.06 -10.67
N SER A 257 -3.37 20.85 -11.92
CA SER A 257 -4.11 20.01 -12.88
C SER A 257 -4.08 18.51 -12.53
N THR A 258 -3.06 18.09 -11.79
CA THR A 258 -2.86 16.70 -11.36
C THR A 258 -3.22 16.58 -9.89
N ILE A 259 -4.04 15.57 -9.54
CA ILE A 259 -4.37 15.23 -8.14
C ILE A 259 -3.21 14.49 -7.47
N LEU A 260 -3.18 14.53 -6.14
CA LEU A 260 -2.35 13.64 -5.33
C LEU A 260 -3.22 12.51 -4.77
N PHE A 261 -2.70 11.30 -4.80
CA PHE A 261 -3.32 10.15 -4.16
C PHE A 261 -2.79 10.07 -2.73
N ALA A 262 -3.61 10.53 -1.80
CA ALA A 262 -3.25 10.62 -0.38
C ALA A 262 -3.47 9.29 0.36
N ASP A 263 -4.59 8.62 0.11
CA ASP A 263 -5.14 7.56 0.96
C ASP A 263 -4.95 6.14 0.39
N GLY A 264 -3.92 5.93 -0.39
CA GLY A 264 -3.63 4.60 -0.93
C GLY A 264 -2.98 4.63 -2.30
N THR A 265 -3.28 3.63 -3.13
CA THR A 265 -2.79 3.55 -4.51
C THR A 265 -3.81 4.16 -5.49
N ALA A 266 -3.31 4.79 -6.54
CA ALA A 266 -4.14 5.29 -7.64
C ALA A 266 -4.85 4.12 -8.36
N PRO A 267 -6.05 4.34 -8.93
CA PRO A 267 -6.76 3.31 -9.70
C PRO A 267 -5.89 2.69 -10.78
N GLY A 268 -5.78 1.37 -10.78
CA GLY A 268 -4.98 0.60 -11.74
C GLY A 268 -3.45 0.77 -11.62
N LYS A 269 -2.96 1.37 -10.54
CA LYS A 269 -1.55 1.63 -10.29
C LYS A 269 -1.02 0.87 -9.08
N SER A 270 0.24 0.50 -9.16
CA SER A 270 1.00 -0.03 -8.02
C SER A 270 1.36 1.08 -7.03
N LEU A 271 1.87 0.66 -5.87
CA LEU A 271 2.44 1.56 -4.86
C LEU A 271 3.54 2.46 -5.45
N ILE A 272 4.47 1.89 -6.21
CA ILE A 272 5.60 2.66 -6.79
C ILE A 272 5.14 3.60 -7.92
N GLU A 273 4.19 3.17 -8.76
CA GLU A 273 3.61 4.06 -9.77
C GLU A 273 2.91 5.25 -9.12
N THR A 274 2.14 5.01 -8.05
CA THR A 274 1.45 6.08 -7.31
C THR A 274 2.44 7.02 -6.63
N ALA A 275 3.44 6.48 -5.93
CA ALA A 275 4.45 7.29 -5.23
C ALA A 275 5.26 8.17 -6.18
N THR A 276 5.70 7.60 -7.32
CA THR A 276 6.45 8.37 -8.34
C THR A 276 5.58 9.41 -9.02
N ALA A 277 4.30 9.11 -9.30
CA ALA A 277 3.35 10.07 -9.85
C ALA A 277 3.10 11.25 -8.89
N ASN A 278 2.86 10.97 -7.61
CA ASN A 278 2.70 12.01 -6.57
C ASN A 278 3.96 12.91 -6.49
N THR A 279 5.15 12.30 -6.45
CA THR A 279 6.40 13.06 -6.39
C THR A 279 6.56 13.95 -7.63
N CYS A 280 6.35 13.41 -8.83
CA CYS A 280 6.44 14.21 -10.07
C CYS A 280 5.39 15.33 -10.13
N ALA A 281 4.16 15.07 -9.67
CA ALA A 281 3.12 16.09 -9.60
C ALA A 281 3.56 17.27 -8.71
N VAL A 282 4.10 16.98 -7.52
CA VAL A 282 4.61 17.99 -6.59
C VAL A 282 5.80 18.74 -7.20
N VAL A 283 6.79 18.03 -7.71
CA VAL A 283 8.03 18.60 -8.26
C VAL A 283 7.74 19.57 -9.41
N ASN A 284 6.99 19.09 -10.40
CA ASN A 284 6.71 19.90 -11.59
C ASN A 284 5.85 21.13 -11.25
N ALA A 285 4.82 20.96 -10.40
CA ALA A 285 3.93 22.04 -10.02
C ALA A 285 4.63 23.12 -9.17
N GLN A 286 5.65 22.75 -8.40
CA GLN A 286 6.43 23.68 -7.57
C GLN A 286 7.67 24.25 -8.30
N GLY A 287 7.82 23.95 -9.59
CA GLY A 287 8.85 24.53 -10.45
C GLY A 287 10.18 23.80 -10.47
N GLY A 288 10.20 22.56 -10.05
CA GLY A 288 11.28 21.61 -10.29
C GLY A 288 11.14 20.89 -11.64
N SER A 289 11.97 19.88 -11.85
CA SER A 289 11.94 19.02 -13.03
C SER A 289 12.02 17.57 -12.58
N CYS A 290 10.98 16.78 -12.88
CA CYS A 290 10.91 15.39 -12.48
C CYS A 290 11.53 14.46 -13.52
N ASP A 291 12.45 13.58 -13.10
CA ASP A 291 13.03 12.51 -13.92
C ASP A 291 12.03 11.38 -14.17
N GLN A 292 11.35 11.45 -15.32
CA GLN A 292 10.37 10.45 -15.75
C GLN A 292 11.01 9.10 -16.09
N ALA A 293 12.25 9.09 -16.56
CA ALA A 293 12.96 7.87 -16.92
C ALA A 293 13.31 7.06 -15.66
N GLY A 294 13.81 7.73 -14.63
CA GLY A 294 14.04 7.13 -13.32
C GLY A 294 12.76 6.60 -12.67
N ALA A 295 11.65 7.37 -12.75
CA ALA A 295 10.35 6.90 -12.29
C ALA A 295 9.93 5.60 -12.99
N LYS A 296 10.01 5.55 -14.32
CA LYS A 296 9.66 4.39 -15.13
C LYS A 296 10.53 3.17 -14.76
N SER A 297 11.83 3.36 -14.60
CA SER A 297 12.74 2.28 -14.18
C SER A 297 12.35 1.66 -12.83
N LEU A 298 11.97 2.50 -11.83
CA LEU A 298 11.49 2.02 -10.53
C LEU A 298 10.20 1.21 -10.66
N GLN A 299 9.26 1.66 -11.50
CA GLN A 299 7.97 1.01 -11.77
C GLN A 299 8.16 -0.35 -12.45
N GLU A 300 9.00 -0.44 -13.46
CA GLU A 300 9.32 -1.68 -14.17
C GLU A 300 9.98 -2.72 -13.23
N ARG A 301 10.91 -2.27 -12.40
CA ARG A 301 11.54 -3.13 -11.38
C ARG A 301 10.54 -3.64 -10.35
N TRP A 302 9.59 -2.81 -9.93
CA TRP A 302 8.53 -3.21 -9.00
C TRP A 302 7.63 -4.28 -9.60
N SER A 303 7.18 -4.09 -10.83
CA SER A 303 6.32 -5.06 -11.51
C SER A 303 7.02 -6.41 -11.74
N ALA A 304 8.34 -6.42 -11.87
CA ALA A 304 9.15 -7.64 -12.05
C ALA A 304 9.40 -8.43 -10.74
N VAL A 305 9.00 -7.91 -9.56
CA VAL A 305 9.15 -8.63 -8.27
C VAL A 305 8.15 -9.78 -8.13
N ARG A 306 6.97 -9.67 -8.74
CA ARG A 306 5.83 -10.61 -8.64
C ARG A 306 6.07 -11.94 -9.33
#